data_d630331de5363b9bd3893510b3345fc2
#
_entry.id   d630331de5363b9bd3893510b3345fc2
#
_cell.length_a   1.000
_cell.length_b   1.000
_cell.length_c   1.000
_cell.angle_alpha   90.00
_cell.angle_beta   90.00
_cell.angle_gamma   90.00
#
_symmetry.space_group_name_H-M   'P 1'
#
loop_
_entity.id
_entity.type
_entity.pdbx_description
1 polymer ?
#
loop_
_entity_poly.entity_id
_entity_poly.type
_entity_poly.pdbx_seq_one_letter_code
_entity_poly.pdbx_strand_id
1 'polypeptide(L)'
;MSEEITFARIVSDNFQNILTVIGSIGGAVVGGIITAKSSRKNDAKKTIREKRTELYYEFYSQIEPLINDRTVIFTDKYFSILVQYKAKMKLLTSPKTCAALENFYNYVRTKYYAFLKYKSENDPENDPRNQEVFYDEEGYPDEVIHVSPEDRAYFIEQTQAYIQKHVPTLEEINITFIPLYDALREDIGSNV
;
A
#
# COMPACT_ATOMS: atom_id res chain seq x y z
N MET A 1 10.08 22.55 7.08
CA MET A 1 9.04 22.65 8.13
C MET A 1 7.70 23.23 7.63
N SER A 2 7.67 24.13 6.64
CA SER A 2 6.41 24.71 6.09
C SER A 2 5.68 23.78 5.10
N GLU A 3 6.38 22.96 4.33
CA GLU A 3 5.79 22.08 3.30
C GLU A 3 5.12 20.82 3.89
N GLU A 4 5.71 20.24 4.96
CA GLU A 4 5.09 19.10 5.66
C GLU A 4 3.75 19.47 6.31
N ILE A 5 3.67 20.70 6.86
CA ILE A 5 2.43 21.21 7.46
C ILE A 5 1.35 21.41 6.39
N THR A 6 1.75 21.84 5.19
CA THR A 6 0.81 22.09 4.08
C THR A 6 0.23 20.77 3.54
N PHE A 7 1.05 19.71 3.42
CA PHE A 7 0.60 18.41 2.93
C PHE A 7 -0.30 17.70 3.93
N ALA A 8 0.08 17.64 5.21
CA ALA A 8 -0.76 17.08 6.27
C ALA A 8 -2.11 17.79 6.34
N ARG A 9 -2.15 19.09 6.08
CA ARG A 9 -3.37 19.89 6.03
C ARG A 9 -4.21 19.57 4.79
N ILE A 10 -3.62 19.44 3.60
CA ILE A 10 -4.32 19.04 2.37
C ILE A 10 -4.90 17.63 2.50
N VAL A 11 -4.15 16.70 3.08
CA VAL A 11 -4.63 15.33 3.33
C VAL A 11 -5.72 15.32 4.40
N SER A 12 -5.56 16.08 5.49
CA SER A 12 -6.59 16.21 6.55
C SER A 12 -7.87 16.87 6.02
N ASP A 13 -7.76 17.94 5.25
CA ASP A 13 -8.92 18.64 4.68
C ASP A 13 -9.63 17.78 3.63
N ASN A 14 -8.88 17.02 2.83
CA ASN A 14 -9.48 16.07 1.89
C ASN A 14 -10.03 14.82 2.60
N PHE A 15 -9.42 14.36 3.70
CA PHE A 15 -9.94 13.27 4.53
C PHE A 15 -11.26 13.65 5.20
N GLN A 16 -11.37 14.87 5.73
CA GLN A 16 -12.63 15.39 6.27
C GLN A 16 -13.71 15.51 5.18
N ASN A 17 -13.35 15.92 3.97
CA ASN A 17 -14.26 15.96 2.84
C ASN A 17 -14.71 14.56 2.42
N ILE A 18 -13.83 13.55 2.42
CA ILE A 18 -14.18 12.15 2.18
C ILE A 18 -15.09 11.62 3.28
N LEU A 19 -14.78 11.86 4.56
CA LEU A 19 -15.62 11.47 5.68
C LEU A 19 -16.99 12.17 5.64
N THR A 20 -17.01 13.43 5.22
CA THR A 20 -18.26 14.19 5.06
C THR A 20 -19.10 13.64 3.90
N VAL A 21 -18.47 13.29 2.79
CA VAL A 21 -19.14 12.65 1.63
C VAL A 21 -19.62 11.24 2.01
N ILE A 22 -18.81 10.44 2.71
CA ILE A 22 -19.20 9.12 3.22
C ILE A 22 -20.29 9.25 4.28
N GLY A 23 -20.20 10.22 5.18
CA GLY A 23 -21.20 10.52 6.21
C GLY A 23 -22.51 11.03 5.62
N SER A 24 -22.46 11.87 4.58
CA SER A 24 -23.66 12.36 3.90
C SER A 24 -24.36 11.28 3.07
N ILE A 25 -23.60 10.34 2.49
CA ILE A 25 -24.14 9.16 1.79
C ILE A 25 -24.77 8.19 2.82
N GLY A 26 -24.13 8.00 3.97
CA GLY A 26 -24.68 7.22 5.09
C GLY A 26 -25.96 7.84 5.66
N GLY A 27 -26.03 9.15 5.80
CA GLY A 27 -27.22 9.89 6.27
C GLY A 27 -28.38 9.87 5.26
N ALA A 28 -28.09 9.90 3.96
CA ALA A 28 -29.12 9.83 2.91
C ALA A 28 -29.75 8.43 2.78
N VAL A 29 -29.03 7.38 3.18
CA VAL A 29 -29.54 5.99 3.20
C VAL A 29 -30.63 5.80 4.26
N VAL A 30 -30.59 6.54 5.36
CA VAL A 30 -31.60 6.47 6.43
C VAL A 30 -32.90 7.23 6.06
N GLY A 31 -32.81 8.21 5.14
CA GLY A 31 -33.96 9.03 4.72
C GLY A 31 -34.72 8.53 3.49
N GLY A 32 -34.27 7.48 2.82
CA GLY A 32 -34.73 7.10 1.47
C GLY A 32 -35.60 5.84 1.36
N ILE A 33 -36.31 5.44 2.41
CA ILE A 33 -37.30 4.35 2.31
C ILE A 33 -38.62 4.95 1.87
N ILE A 34 -38.84 5.24 0.61
CA ILE A 34 -40.16 5.25 -0.10
C ILE A 34 -39.91 5.50 -1.59
N THR A 35 -39.91 4.49 -2.42
CA THR A 35 -40.63 4.35 -3.69
C THR A 35 -40.15 3.11 -4.44
N ALA A 36 -40.87 2.05 -4.26
CA ALA A 36 -40.68 0.77 -4.93
C ALA A 36 -41.44 0.77 -6.25
N LYS A 37 -40.74 0.79 -7.39
CA LYS A 37 -41.13 0.07 -8.62
C LYS A 37 -40.19 0.26 -9.85
N SER A 38 -39.18 1.10 -9.77
CA SER A 38 -38.20 1.24 -10.86
C SER A 38 -36.86 0.54 -10.54
N SER A 39 -36.86 -0.39 -9.62
CA SER A 39 -35.77 -0.54 -8.64
C SER A 39 -34.69 -1.58 -8.98
N ARG A 40 -34.94 -2.70 -9.59
CA ARG A 40 -33.91 -3.76 -9.69
C ARG A 40 -32.59 -3.34 -10.34
N LYS A 41 -32.64 -2.52 -11.38
CA LYS A 41 -31.42 -2.05 -12.08
C LYS A 41 -30.70 -0.92 -11.31
N ASN A 42 -31.47 -0.11 -10.58
CA ASN A 42 -30.95 0.94 -9.72
C ASN A 42 -30.39 0.37 -8.42
N ASP A 43 -31.03 -0.67 -7.85
CA ASP A 43 -30.60 -1.34 -6.62
C ASP A 43 -29.26 -2.07 -6.83
N ALA A 44 -29.07 -2.75 -7.99
CA ALA A 44 -27.80 -3.38 -8.32
C ALA A 44 -26.66 -2.34 -8.45
N LYS A 45 -26.92 -1.20 -9.10
CA LYS A 45 -25.95 -0.11 -9.21
C LYS A 45 -25.65 0.52 -7.84
N LYS A 46 -26.65 0.67 -7.00
CA LYS A 46 -26.51 1.19 -5.62
C LYS A 46 -25.65 0.24 -4.79
N THR A 47 -25.93 -1.07 -4.83
CA THR A 47 -25.17 -2.08 -4.11
C THR A 47 -23.69 -2.13 -4.54
N ILE A 48 -23.44 -2.03 -5.86
CA ILE A 48 -22.06 -1.97 -6.38
C ILE A 48 -21.35 -0.71 -5.87
N ARG A 49 -22.03 0.43 -5.88
CA ARG A 49 -21.47 1.69 -5.40
C ARG A 49 -21.15 1.65 -3.89
N GLU A 50 -22.04 1.09 -3.09
CA GLU A 50 -21.83 0.91 -1.65
C GLU A 50 -20.62 0.01 -1.38
N LYS A 51 -20.52 -1.13 -2.07
CA LYS A 51 -19.35 -2.02 -1.96
C LYS A 51 -18.04 -1.37 -2.41
N ARG A 52 -18.07 -0.53 -3.45
CA ARG A 52 -16.91 0.26 -3.88
C ARG A 52 -16.50 1.25 -2.80
N THR A 53 -17.47 1.98 -2.24
CA THR A 53 -17.20 2.97 -1.19
C THR A 53 -16.56 2.33 0.02
N GLU A 54 -17.08 1.20 0.50
CA GLU A 54 -16.53 0.43 1.60
C GLU A 54 -15.10 -0.04 1.30
N LEU A 55 -14.88 -0.66 0.14
CA LEU A 55 -13.57 -1.14 -0.28
C LEU A 55 -12.55 0.00 -0.40
N TYR A 56 -12.96 1.17 -0.90
CA TYR A 56 -12.05 2.31 -1.06
C TYR A 56 -11.69 2.94 0.28
N TYR A 57 -12.64 2.99 1.21
CA TYR A 57 -12.36 3.43 2.58
C TYR A 57 -11.37 2.49 3.28
N GLU A 58 -11.61 1.17 3.21
CA GLU A 58 -10.67 0.18 3.74
C GLU A 58 -9.28 0.34 3.12
N PHE A 59 -9.20 0.45 1.79
CA PHE A 59 -7.95 0.63 1.08
C PHE A 59 -7.22 1.90 1.51
N TYR A 60 -7.93 3.02 1.61
CA TYR A 60 -7.35 4.29 2.04
C TYR A 60 -6.75 4.19 3.45
N SER A 61 -7.47 3.59 4.39
CA SER A 61 -6.97 3.40 5.76
C SER A 61 -5.69 2.55 5.84
N GLN A 62 -5.51 1.63 4.87
CA GLN A 62 -4.30 0.81 4.79
C GLN A 62 -3.12 1.54 4.12
N ILE A 63 -3.40 2.56 3.30
CA ILE A 63 -2.35 3.39 2.66
C ILE A 63 -1.91 4.54 3.57
N GLU A 64 -2.78 5.03 4.45
CA GLU A 64 -2.48 6.13 5.36
C GLU A 64 -1.13 6.01 6.07
N PRO A 65 -0.70 4.82 6.55
CA PRO A 65 0.62 4.64 7.13
C PRO A 65 1.78 5.11 6.24
N LEU A 66 1.67 4.97 4.91
CA LEU A 66 2.71 5.44 3.98
C LEU A 66 2.86 6.96 3.99
N ILE A 67 1.81 7.70 4.29
CA ILE A 67 1.83 9.15 4.35
C ILE A 67 2.54 9.61 5.64
N ASN A 68 2.30 8.91 6.74
CA ASN A 68 2.85 9.23 8.05
C ASN A 68 4.28 8.70 8.24
N ASP A 69 4.55 7.50 7.74
CA ASP A 69 5.86 6.86 7.78
C ASP A 69 6.20 6.24 6.42
N ARG A 70 6.97 6.96 5.63
CA ARG A 70 7.34 6.56 4.27
C ARG A 70 8.24 5.33 4.22
N THR A 71 8.83 4.92 5.35
CA THR A 71 9.69 3.73 5.43
C THR A 71 8.89 2.43 5.32
N VAL A 72 7.58 2.46 5.59
CA VAL A 72 6.70 1.29 5.48
C VAL A 72 6.67 0.68 4.07
N ILE A 73 7.03 1.47 3.02
CA ILE A 73 7.14 1.00 1.64
C ILE A 73 8.14 -0.16 1.48
N PHE A 74 9.10 -0.28 2.40
CA PHE A 74 10.12 -1.33 2.42
C PHE A 74 9.71 -2.54 3.26
N THR A 75 8.47 -2.62 3.75
CA THR A 75 8.00 -3.72 4.59
C THR A 75 7.16 -4.73 3.83
N ASP A 76 7.37 -6.02 4.12
CA ASP A 76 6.59 -7.14 3.56
C ASP A 76 5.12 -6.99 3.86
N LYS A 77 4.79 -6.53 5.07
CA LYS A 77 3.41 -6.31 5.51
C LYS A 77 2.69 -5.32 4.61
N TYR A 78 3.31 -4.17 4.35
CA TYR A 78 2.70 -3.13 3.52
C TYR A 78 2.53 -3.59 2.07
N PHE A 79 3.56 -4.21 1.51
CA PHE A 79 3.51 -4.75 0.15
C PHE A 79 2.42 -5.83 -0.01
N SER A 80 2.33 -6.75 0.96
CA SER A 80 1.30 -7.80 0.98
C SER A 80 -0.12 -7.23 1.02
N ILE A 81 -0.37 -6.21 1.84
CA ILE A 81 -1.65 -5.49 1.89
C ILE A 81 -1.98 -4.90 0.52
N LEU A 82 -1.03 -4.22 -0.11
CA LEU A 82 -1.23 -3.60 -1.42
C LEU A 82 -1.57 -4.63 -2.51
N VAL A 83 -0.92 -5.79 -2.51
CA VAL A 83 -1.23 -6.92 -3.42
C VAL A 83 -2.66 -7.41 -3.23
N GLN A 84 -3.11 -7.58 -1.97
CA GLN A 84 -4.47 -8.03 -1.66
C GLN A 84 -5.53 -7.03 -2.16
N TYR A 85 -5.33 -5.74 -1.90
CA TYR A 85 -6.28 -4.72 -2.36
C TYR A 85 -6.29 -4.57 -3.87
N LYS A 86 -5.14 -4.67 -4.55
CA LYS A 86 -5.07 -4.70 -6.01
C LYS A 86 -5.95 -5.82 -6.59
N ALA A 87 -5.90 -7.01 -6.01
CA ALA A 87 -6.73 -8.14 -6.45
C ALA A 87 -8.23 -7.89 -6.21
N LYS A 88 -8.62 -7.40 -5.02
CA LYS A 88 -10.01 -7.07 -4.68
C LYS A 88 -10.57 -5.97 -5.59
N MET A 89 -9.81 -4.91 -5.80
CA MET A 89 -10.25 -3.73 -6.55
C MET A 89 -10.41 -4.02 -8.03
N LYS A 90 -9.60 -4.91 -8.61
CA LYS A 90 -9.71 -5.31 -10.03
C LYS A 90 -11.12 -5.79 -10.43
N LEU A 91 -11.87 -6.34 -9.48
CA LEU A 91 -13.22 -6.88 -9.72
C LEU A 91 -14.34 -5.83 -9.63
N LEU A 92 -14.09 -4.71 -8.93
CA LEU A 92 -15.15 -3.77 -8.57
C LEU A 92 -14.96 -2.37 -9.16
N THR A 93 -13.74 -2.03 -9.61
CA THR A 93 -13.39 -0.66 -10.01
C THR A 93 -13.53 -0.41 -11.51
N SER A 94 -13.55 0.86 -11.91
CA SER A 94 -13.49 1.26 -13.31
C SER A 94 -12.12 0.96 -13.94
N PRO A 95 -12.03 0.88 -15.27
CA PRO A 95 -10.74 0.74 -15.96
C PRO A 95 -9.76 1.88 -15.62
N LYS A 96 -10.26 3.11 -15.41
CA LYS A 96 -9.45 4.27 -15.01
C LYS A 96 -8.82 4.06 -13.65
N THR A 97 -9.62 3.64 -12.67
CA THR A 97 -9.15 3.34 -11.31
C THR A 97 -8.19 2.15 -11.30
N CYS A 98 -8.47 1.10 -12.10
CA CYS A 98 -7.54 -0.01 -12.26
C CYS A 98 -6.17 0.44 -12.78
N ALA A 99 -6.14 1.31 -13.80
CA ALA A 99 -4.89 1.82 -14.37
C ALA A 99 -4.11 2.68 -13.36
N ALA A 100 -4.80 3.56 -12.62
CA ALA A 100 -4.18 4.40 -11.60
C ALA A 100 -3.63 3.55 -10.43
N LEU A 101 -4.38 2.53 -10.00
CA LEU A 101 -3.93 1.57 -8.99
C LEU A 101 -2.72 0.77 -9.46
N GLU A 102 -2.69 0.36 -10.72
CA GLU A 102 -1.54 -0.35 -11.31
C GLU A 102 -0.28 0.52 -11.29
N ASN A 103 -0.39 1.81 -11.62
CA ASN A 103 0.72 2.75 -11.58
C ASN A 103 1.26 2.92 -10.15
N PHE A 104 0.38 3.12 -9.18
CA PHE A 104 0.77 3.23 -7.78
C PHE A 104 1.39 1.92 -7.26
N TYR A 105 0.79 0.78 -7.57
CA TYR A 105 1.33 -0.53 -7.23
C TYR A 105 2.73 -0.75 -7.81
N ASN A 106 2.94 -0.43 -9.10
CA ASN A 106 4.23 -0.60 -9.75
C ASN A 106 5.30 0.32 -9.15
N TYR A 107 4.94 1.53 -8.75
CA TYR A 107 5.82 2.43 -8.03
C TYR A 107 6.29 1.80 -6.70
N VAL A 108 5.36 1.37 -5.85
CA VAL A 108 5.67 0.72 -4.56
C VAL A 108 6.49 -0.55 -4.78
N ARG A 109 6.07 -1.39 -5.72
CA ARG A 109 6.75 -2.63 -6.08
C ARG A 109 8.21 -2.38 -6.47
N THR A 110 8.48 -1.38 -7.27
CA THR A 110 9.85 -1.06 -7.71
C THR A 110 10.73 -0.70 -6.52
N LYS A 111 10.26 0.14 -5.60
CA LYS A 111 11.01 0.51 -4.39
C LYS A 111 11.23 -0.70 -3.47
N TYR A 112 10.18 -1.49 -3.24
CA TYR A 112 10.23 -2.68 -2.39
C TYR A 112 11.20 -3.74 -2.93
N TYR A 113 11.14 -4.09 -4.23
CA TYR A 113 12.04 -5.09 -4.81
C TYR A 113 13.49 -4.60 -4.90
N ALA A 114 13.73 -3.30 -5.11
CA ALA A 114 15.07 -2.74 -5.02
C ALA A 114 15.66 -2.92 -3.62
N PHE A 115 14.85 -2.75 -2.59
CA PHE A 115 15.24 -3.00 -1.20
C PHE A 115 15.50 -4.49 -0.92
N LEU A 116 14.63 -5.39 -1.37
CA LEU A 116 14.84 -6.84 -1.22
C LEU A 116 16.12 -7.30 -1.90
N LYS A 117 16.37 -6.79 -3.12
CA LYS A 117 17.60 -7.08 -3.83
C LYS A 117 18.82 -6.61 -3.04
N TYR A 118 18.80 -5.37 -2.54
CA TYR A 118 19.87 -4.84 -1.69
C TYR A 118 20.10 -5.75 -0.46
N LYS A 119 19.03 -6.14 0.25
CA LYS A 119 19.13 -7.06 1.39
C LYS A 119 19.78 -8.37 1.00
N SER A 120 19.29 -9.02 -0.06
CA SER A 120 19.82 -10.31 -0.51
C SER A 120 21.28 -10.26 -0.91
N GLU A 121 21.72 -9.17 -1.53
CA GLU A 121 23.12 -9.00 -1.98
C GLU A 121 24.09 -8.67 -0.84
N ASN A 122 23.59 -8.16 0.29
CA ASN A 122 24.42 -7.71 1.41
C ASN A 122 24.20 -8.51 2.70
N ASP A 123 23.26 -9.47 2.69
CA ASP A 123 22.98 -10.31 3.85
C ASP A 123 24.17 -11.23 4.13
N PRO A 124 24.78 -11.15 5.31
CA PRO A 124 25.93 -12.00 5.64
C PRO A 124 25.56 -13.50 5.69
N GLU A 125 24.29 -13.86 5.82
CA GLU A 125 23.84 -15.26 5.72
C GLU A 125 23.96 -15.81 4.29
N ASN A 126 23.95 -14.93 3.28
CA ASN A 126 24.15 -15.30 1.87
C ASN A 126 25.62 -15.26 1.45
N ASP A 127 26.56 -14.85 2.31
CA ASP A 127 27.99 -14.84 2.00
C ASP A 127 28.53 -16.27 2.04
N PRO A 128 29.11 -16.79 0.94
CA PRO A 128 29.68 -18.16 0.92
C PRO A 128 30.77 -18.39 1.96
N ARG A 129 31.41 -17.33 2.46
CA ARG A 129 32.44 -17.45 3.53
C ARG A 129 31.86 -17.80 4.89
N ASN A 130 30.57 -17.56 5.09
CA ASN A 130 29.83 -17.84 6.32
C ASN A 130 29.07 -19.16 6.27
N GLN A 131 29.15 -19.90 5.15
CA GLN A 131 28.47 -21.16 4.92
C GLN A 131 29.48 -22.31 5.06
N GLU A 132 29.21 -23.22 5.96
CA GLU A 132 29.96 -24.48 6.13
C GLU A 132 29.02 -25.64 5.85
N VAL A 133 29.48 -26.56 4.98
CA VAL A 133 28.70 -27.76 4.66
C VAL A 133 29.33 -28.93 5.43
N PHE A 134 28.56 -29.50 6.33
CA PHE A 134 28.87 -30.75 7.02
C PHE A 134 28.09 -31.88 6.36
N TYR A 135 28.60 -33.11 6.49
CA TYR A 135 27.89 -34.28 6.06
C TYR A 135 27.53 -35.09 7.30
N ASP A 136 26.27 -35.49 7.42
CA ASP A 136 25.83 -36.39 8.49
C ASP A 136 26.42 -37.82 8.34
N GLU A 137 26.12 -38.69 9.30
CA GLU A 137 26.60 -40.10 9.28
C GLU A 137 26.06 -40.87 8.06
N GLU A 138 24.96 -40.38 7.44
CA GLU A 138 24.32 -41.00 6.28
C GLU A 138 24.83 -40.39 4.96
N GLY A 139 25.69 -39.34 5.03
CA GLY A 139 26.29 -38.67 3.88
C GLY A 139 25.42 -37.56 3.26
N TYR A 140 24.37 -37.11 3.95
CA TYR A 140 23.58 -35.98 3.51
C TYR A 140 24.25 -34.65 3.91
N PRO A 141 24.24 -33.65 3.02
CA PRO A 141 24.79 -32.35 3.37
C PRO A 141 23.89 -31.61 4.37
N ASP A 142 24.49 -31.13 5.44
CA ASP A 142 23.87 -30.21 6.40
C ASP A 142 24.61 -28.88 6.35
N GLU A 143 23.89 -27.80 6.05
CA GLU A 143 24.45 -26.46 5.91
C GLU A 143 24.34 -25.71 7.23
N VAL A 144 25.47 -25.28 7.78
CA VAL A 144 25.52 -24.43 8.97
C VAL A 144 26.00 -23.06 8.57
N ILE A 145 25.21 -22.04 8.89
CA ILE A 145 25.52 -20.63 8.59
C ILE A 145 26.09 -19.99 9.85
N HIS A 146 27.35 -19.58 9.78
CA HIS A 146 28.06 -18.92 10.88
C HIS A 146 28.20 -17.41 10.58
N VAL A 147 27.29 -16.63 11.11
CA VAL A 147 27.37 -15.15 11.03
C VAL A 147 27.73 -14.58 12.37
N SER A 148 28.81 -13.81 12.44
CA SER A 148 29.24 -13.15 13.66
C SER A 148 28.20 -12.10 14.13
N PRO A 149 28.10 -11.83 15.46
CA PRO A 149 27.26 -10.74 15.96
C PRO A 149 27.63 -9.37 15.37
N GLU A 150 28.92 -9.15 15.10
CA GLU A 150 29.45 -7.93 14.50
C GLU A 150 28.96 -7.76 13.06
N ASP A 151 29.01 -8.82 12.24
CA ASP A 151 28.53 -8.79 10.85
C ASP A 151 27.03 -8.56 10.79
N ARG A 152 26.27 -9.18 11.70
CA ARG A 152 24.82 -8.93 11.84
C ARG A 152 24.52 -7.48 12.22
N ALA A 153 25.26 -6.92 13.18
CA ALA A 153 25.08 -5.53 13.59
C ALA A 153 25.43 -4.57 12.45
N TYR A 154 26.52 -4.82 11.73
CA TYR A 154 26.91 -4.05 10.55
C TYR A 154 25.84 -4.11 9.46
N PHE A 155 25.31 -5.29 9.15
CA PHE A 155 24.25 -5.45 8.16
C PHE A 155 22.97 -4.69 8.53
N ILE A 156 22.58 -4.69 9.81
CA ILE A 156 21.43 -3.92 10.29
C ILE A 156 21.67 -2.42 10.08
N GLU A 157 22.86 -1.93 10.45
CA GLU A 157 23.22 -0.51 10.27
C GLU A 157 23.19 -0.12 8.78
N GLN A 158 23.80 -0.91 7.91
CA GLN A 158 23.80 -0.67 6.47
C GLN A 158 22.37 -0.71 5.87
N THR A 159 21.53 -1.60 6.36
CA THR A 159 20.13 -1.69 5.94
C THR A 159 19.35 -0.44 6.35
N GLN A 160 19.56 0.07 7.55
CA GLN A 160 18.96 1.32 8.01
C GLN A 160 19.46 2.52 7.20
N ALA A 161 20.76 2.59 6.92
CA ALA A 161 21.34 3.65 6.08
C ALA A 161 20.76 3.61 4.65
N TYR A 162 20.58 2.41 4.08
CA TYR A 162 19.92 2.25 2.78
C TYR A 162 18.48 2.80 2.81
N ILE A 163 17.69 2.44 3.81
CA ILE A 163 16.31 2.92 3.97
C ILE A 163 16.31 4.45 4.04
N GLN A 164 17.12 5.06 4.90
CA GLN A 164 17.19 6.51 5.05
C GLN A 164 17.55 7.22 3.74
N LYS A 165 18.45 6.65 2.96
CA LYS A 165 18.90 7.21 1.69
C LYS A 165 17.85 7.10 0.58
N HIS A 166 17.03 6.03 0.59
CA HIS A 166 16.12 5.68 -0.50
C HIS A 166 14.63 5.83 -0.14
N VAL A 167 14.33 6.30 1.10
CA VAL A 167 12.96 6.61 1.48
C VAL A 167 12.40 7.67 0.51
N PRO A 168 11.23 7.41 -0.12
CA PRO A 168 10.69 8.32 -1.10
C PRO A 168 10.30 9.66 -0.47
N THR A 169 10.36 10.73 -1.25
CA THR A 169 9.77 12.01 -0.87
C THR A 169 8.25 11.95 -0.97
N LEU A 170 7.56 12.86 -0.31
CA LEU A 170 6.10 12.99 -0.45
C LEU A 170 5.70 13.36 -1.88
N GLU A 171 6.52 14.14 -2.56
CA GLU A 171 6.30 14.52 -3.96
C GLU A 171 6.35 13.30 -4.87
N GLU A 172 7.35 12.42 -4.70
CA GLU A 172 7.44 11.17 -5.47
C GLU A 172 6.22 10.26 -5.26
N ILE A 173 5.74 10.14 -4.02
CA ILE A 173 4.53 9.35 -3.71
C ILE A 173 3.32 9.98 -4.37
N ASN A 174 3.18 11.29 -4.30
CA ASN A 174 2.03 12.04 -4.81
C ASN A 174 1.87 11.93 -6.32
N ILE A 175 2.96 11.81 -7.09
CA ILE A 175 2.90 11.62 -8.55
C ILE A 175 2.01 10.43 -8.93
N THR A 176 2.01 9.38 -8.12
CA THR A 176 1.22 8.17 -8.39
C THR A 176 -0.03 8.07 -7.52
N PHE A 177 0.00 8.62 -6.32
CA PHE A 177 -1.10 8.53 -5.36
C PHE A 177 -2.26 9.48 -5.67
N ILE A 178 -1.98 10.73 -6.06
CA ILE A 178 -3.04 11.70 -6.38
C ILE A 178 -3.92 11.23 -7.54
N PRO A 179 -3.38 10.76 -8.69
CA PRO A 179 -4.20 10.21 -9.77
C PRO A 179 -5.06 9.02 -9.34
N LEU A 180 -4.54 8.16 -8.44
CA LEU A 180 -5.31 7.06 -7.88
C LEU A 180 -6.46 7.57 -7.00
N TYR A 181 -6.17 8.50 -6.11
CA TYR A 181 -7.16 9.12 -5.24
C TYR A 181 -8.31 9.78 -6.04
N ASP A 182 -7.97 10.55 -7.07
CA ASP A 182 -8.95 11.20 -7.94
C ASP A 182 -9.82 10.19 -8.70
N ALA A 183 -9.21 9.11 -9.21
CA ALA A 183 -9.93 8.04 -9.88
C ALA A 183 -10.90 7.31 -8.94
N LEU A 184 -10.50 7.07 -7.68
CA LEU A 184 -11.37 6.48 -6.64
C LEU A 184 -12.57 7.39 -6.35
N ARG A 185 -12.34 8.70 -6.22
CA ARG A 185 -13.42 9.69 -6.01
C ARG A 185 -14.42 9.73 -7.16
N GLU A 186 -13.95 9.73 -8.39
CA GLU A 186 -14.82 9.71 -9.56
C GLU A 186 -15.69 8.44 -9.59
N ASP A 187 -15.12 7.28 -9.26
CA ASP A 187 -15.82 5.99 -9.27
C ASP A 187 -17.00 5.92 -8.28
N ILE A 188 -16.92 6.63 -7.15
CA ILE A 188 -18.02 6.73 -6.19
C ILE A 188 -18.98 7.89 -6.49
N GLY A 189 -18.68 8.67 -7.53
CA GLY A 189 -19.52 9.81 -7.97
C GLY A 189 -19.45 11.01 -7.02
N SER A 190 -18.35 11.18 -6.29
CA SER A 190 -18.07 12.36 -5.48
C SER A 190 -17.37 13.45 -6.30
N ASN A 191 -17.98 13.85 -7.42
CA ASN A 191 -17.59 15.08 -8.09
C ASN A 191 -18.13 16.25 -7.27
N VAL A 192 -17.29 16.82 -6.42
CA VAL A 192 -17.49 18.12 -5.78
C VAL A 192 -16.42 19.06 -6.30
#